data_628afcd149a82fa74421d46c9f432532
#
_entry.id   628afcd149a82fa74421d46c9f432532
#
_cell.length_a   1.000
_cell.length_b   1.000
_cell.length_c   1.000
_cell.angle_alpha   90.00
_cell.angle_beta   90.00
_cell.angle_gamma   90.00
#
_symmetry.space_group_name_H-M   'P 1'
#
loop_
_entity.id
_entity.type
_entity.pdbx_description
1 polymer ?
#
loop_
_entity_poly.entity_id
_entity_poly.type
_entity_poly.pdbx_seq_one_letter_code
_entity_poly.pdbx_strand_id
1 'polypeptide(L)'
;MIFTCNTSNLNKAIQTVQRAIISKPSTPIFSGIHFKSNDDKLEIIAMDLNMAISCTIDAEIAQPGEIVVSAKHFAELIRKLPGETITITKNTSNNTIKVES
;
A
#
# COMPACT_ATOMS: atom_id res chain seq x y z
N MET A 1 -9.26 -9.33 0.52
CA MET A 1 -8.94 -8.34 -0.51
C MET A 1 -7.93 -8.90 -1.48
N ILE A 2 -8.21 -8.78 -2.76
CA ILE A 2 -7.29 -9.22 -3.82
C ILE A 2 -7.27 -8.14 -4.90
N PHE A 3 -6.09 -7.63 -5.23
CA PHE A 3 -5.98 -6.65 -6.31
C PHE A 3 -4.67 -6.80 -7.07
N THR A 4 -4.69 -6.34 -8.32
CA THR A 4 -3.53 -6.33 -9.20
C THR A 4 -3.34 -4.92 -9.74
N CYS A 5 -2.12 -4.43 -9.73
CA CYS A 5 -1.81 -3.09 -10.24
C CYS A 5 -0.42 -3.05 -10.86
N ASN A 6 -0.12 -1.93 -11.51
CA ASN A 6 1.19 -1.69 -12.10
C ASN A 6 2.20 -1.42 -10.99
N THR A 7 3.32 -2.13 -11.00
CA THR A 7 4.34 -2.02 -9.97
C THR A 7 4.93 -0.61 -9.89
N SER A 8 5.19 0.01 -11.02
CA SER A 8 5.75 1.36 -11.07
C SER A 8 4.79 2.38 -10.48
N ASN A 9 3.50 2.28 -10.81
CA ASN A 9 2.49 3.19 -10.27
C ASN A 9 2.36 3.03 -8.75
N LEU A 10 2.38 1.78 -8.28
CA LEU A 10 2.31 1.51 -6.85
C LEU A 10 3.52 2.07 -6.12
N ASN A 11 4.71 1.87 -6.69
CA ASN A 11 5.94 2.37 -6.08
C ASN A 11 5.93 3.89 -5.96
N LYS A 12 5.50 4.59 -7.01
CA LYS A 12 5.40 6.05 -6.98
C LYS A 12 4.41 6.54 -5.93
N ALA A 13 3.27 5.87 -5.83
CA ALA A 13 2.25 6.22 -4.85
C ALA A 13 2.76 6.03 -3.43
N ILE A 14 3.45 4.92 -3.17
CA ILE A 14 4.03 4.65 -1.87
C ILE A 14 5.08 5.70 -1.50
N GLN A 15 5.95 6.07 -2.43
CA GLN A 15 6.93 7.11 -2.19
C GLN A 15 6.28 8.45 -1.86
N THR A 16 5.19 8.78 -2.53
CA THR A 16 4.45 10.01 -2.29
C THR A 16 3.86 10.06 -0.88
N VAL A 17 3.16 9.00 -0.49
CA VAL A 17 2.50 8.98 0.82
C VAL A 17 3.49 8.79 1.96
N GLN A 18 4.62 8.13 1.71
CA GLN A 18 5.65 7.91 2.72
C GLN A 18 6.21 9.21 3.28
N ARG A 19 6.15 10.29 2.53
CA ARG A 19 6.62 11.60 2.98
C ARG A 19 5.89 12.08 4.23
N ALA A 20 4.65 11.66 4.43
CA ALA A 20 3.91 12.02 5.64
C ALA A 20 4.41 11.27 6.86
N ILE A 21 5.01 10.09 6.67
CA ILE A 21 5.44 9.20 7.76
C ILE A 21 6.86 9.49 8.20
N ILE A 22 7.75 9.77 7.26
CA ILE A 22 9.19 9.91 7.50
C ILE A 22 9.51 11.04 8.49
N SER A 23 8.69 12.09 8.50
CA SER A 23 8.93 13.24 9.37
C SER A 23 8.76 12.93 10.85
N LYS A 24 8.19 11.76 11.20
CA LYS A 24 7.89 11.40 12.59
C LYS A 24 8.34 9.98 12.90
N PRO A 25 9.63 9.67 12.82
CA PRO A 25 10.10 8.30 13.00
C PRO A 25 9.93 7.74 14.41
N SER A 26 9.70 8.59 15.40
CA SER A 26 9.53 8.17 16.78
C SER A 26 8.11 7.66 17.10
N THR A 27 7.20 7.70 16.15
CA THR A 27 5.81 7.31 16.38
C THR A 27 5.44 6.14 15.49
N PRO A 28 5.81 4.90 15.87
CA PRO A 28 5.64 3.74 14.99
C PRO A 28 4.19 3.41 14.66
N ILE A 29 3.24 3.82 15.47
CA ILE A 29 1.82 3.57 15.21
C ILE A 29 1.35 4.24 13.91
N PHE A 30 2.03 5.30 13.47
CA PHE A 30 1.70 6.01 12.25
C PHE A 30 2.59 5.62 11.07
N SER A 31 3.36 4.54 11.19
CA SER A 31 4.24 4.09 10.12
C SER A 31 3.57 3.11 9.16
N GLY A 32 2.25 2.95 9.24
CA GLY A 32 1.50 2.07 8.36
C GLY A 32 0.97 2.78 7.12
N ILE A 33 0.83 2.02 6.04
CA ILE A 33 0.16 2.48 4.83
C ILE A 33 -1.14 1.72 4.72
N HIS A 34 -2.24 2.46 4.51
CA HIS A 34 -3.57 1.88 4.37
C HIS A 34 -3.94 1.78 2.89
N PHE A 35 -4.28 0.58 2.45
CA PHE A 35 -4.79 0.33 1.10
C PHE A 35 -6.28 0.07 1.18
N LYS A 36 -7.05 0.79 0.39
CA LYS A 36 -8.50 0.65 0.35
C LYS A 36 -8.96 0.54 -1.07
N SER A 37 -9.77 -0.47 -1.38
CA SER A 37 -10.36 -0.61 -2.70
C SER A 37 -11.55 0.32 -2.85
N ASN A 38 -11.72 0.90 -4.04
CA ASN A 38 -12.82 1.79 -4.37
C ASN A 38 -13.17 1.57 -5.84
N ASP A 39 -14.12 0.68 -6.09
CA ASP A 39 -14.49 0.22 -7.44
C ASP A 39 -13.26 -0.37 -8.15
N ASP A 40 -12.81 0.26 -9.24
CA ASP A 40 -11.63 -0.17 -10.00
C ASP A 40 -10.38 0.63 -9.67
N LYS A 41 -10.39 1.31 -8.51
CA LYS A 41 -9.27 2.12 -8.05
C LYS A 41 -8.74 1.60 -6.72
N LEU A 42 -7.48 1.87 -6.47
CA LEU A 42 -6.84 1.60 -5.19
C LEU A 42 -6.45 2.91 -4.55
N GLU A 43 -6.99 3.19 -3.37
CA GLU A 43 -6.62 4.36 -2.59
C GLU A 43 -5.53 3.98 -1.59
N ILE A 44 -4.45 4.74 -1.58
CA ILE A 44 -3.30 4.52 -0.72
C ILE A 44 -3.17 5.71 0.21
N ILE A 45 -3.24 5.47 1.51
CA ILE A 45 -3.32 6.53 2.50
C ILE A 45 -2.21 6.33 3.54
N ALA A 46 -1.50 7.41 3.84
CA ALA A 46 -0.59 7.47 4.98
C ALA A 46 -0.92 8.70 5.79
N MET A 47 -0.79 8.62 7.11
CA MET A 47 -1.10 9.75 7.96
C MET A 47 -0.18 9.82 9.17
N ASP A 48 0.00 11.02 9.70
CA ASP A 48 0.61 11.25 11.00
C ASP A 48 -0.35 12.07 11.86
N LEU A 49 0.16 12.66 12.95
CA LEU A 49 -0.70 13.41 13.89
C LEU A 49 -1.40 14.63 13.29
N ASN A 50 -0.80 15.22 12.26
CA ASN A 50 -1.27 16.49 11.72
C ASN A 50 -1.66 16.44 10.25
N MET A 51 -1.36 15.35 9.55
CA MET A 51 -1.47 15.32 8.10
C MET A 51 -1.83 13.93 7.61
N ALA A 52 -2.63 13.87 6.58
CA ALA A 52 -2.86 12.65 5.84
C ALA A 52 -2.58 12.92 4.37
N ILE A 53 -1.92 11.98 3.71
CA ILE A 53 -1.67 12.03 2.27
C ILE A 53 -2.31 10.81 1.66
N SER A 54 -3.13 11.00 0.64
CA SER A 54 -3.71 9.90 -0.11
C SER A 54 -3.36 10.00 -1.58
N CYS A 55 -3.27 8.85 -2.20
CA CYS A 55 -2.96 8.73 -3.62
C CYS A 55 -3.83 7.63 -4.19
N THR A 56 -4.41 7.87 -5.36
CA THR A 56 -5.30 6.88 -5.99
C THR A 56 -4.68 6.42 -7.29
N ILE A 57 -4.61 5.11 -7.49
CA ILE A 57 -4.09 4.52 -8.73
C ILE A 57 -5.11 3.54 -9.30
N ASP A 58 -4.97 3.26 -10.59
CA ASP A 58 -5.78 2.23 -11.24
C ASP A 58 -5.36 0.85 -10.76
N ALA A 59 -6.32 -0.02 -10.54
CA ALA A 59 -6.07 -1.39 -10.12
C ALA A 59 -7.22 -2.29 -10.54
N GLU A 60 -6.91 -3.57 -10.74
CA GLU A 60 -7.94 -4.58 -10.94
C GLU A 60 -8.31 -5.15 -9.58
N ILE A 61 -9.51 -4.86 -9.12
CA ILE A 61 -9.98 -5.31 -7.81
C ILE A 61 -10.77 -6.60 -8.00
N ALA A 62 -10.13 -7.73 -7.70
CA ALA A 62 -10.82 -9.02 -7.76
C ALA A 62 -11.71 -9.24 -6.54
N GLN A 63 -11.28 -8.74 -5.38
CA GLN A 63 -12.05 -8.83 -4.15
C GLN A 63 -11.83 -7.54 -3.35
N PRO A 64 -12.88 -6.76 -3.09
CA PRO A 64 -12.73 -5.49 -2.37
C PRO A 64 -12.36 -5.68 -0.90
N GLY A 65 -11.86 -4.63 -0.29
CA GLY A 65 -11.50 -4.66 1.12
C GLY A 65 -10.50 -3.57 1.48
N GLU A 66 -9.86 -3.77 2.62
CA GLU A 66 -8.86 -2.86 3.15
C GLU A 66 -7.74 -3.65 3.79
N ILE A 67 -6.50 -3.14 3.68
CA ILE A 67 -5.35 -3.69 4.40
C ILE A 67 -4.47 -2.56 4.90
N VAL A 68 -3.74 -2.83 5.99
CA VAL A 68 -2.72 -1.91 6.51
C VAL A 68 -1.41 -2.68 6.57
N VAL A 69 -0.34 -2.07 6.04
CA VAL A 69 0.99 -2.70 6.00
C VAL A 69 2.04 -1.75 6.56
N SER A 70 3.17 -2.31 7.00
CA SER A 70 4.31 -1.50 7.42
C SER A 70 4.89 -0.75 6.23
N ALA A 71 4.95 0.57 6.33
CA ALA A 71 5.44 1.42 5.24
C ALA A 71 6.87 1.07 4.84
N LYS A 72 7.75 0.92 5.82
CA LYS A 72 9.17 0.67 5.57
C LYS A 72 9.40 -0.65 4.86
N HIS A 73 8.85 -1.72 5.40
CA HIS A 73 9.05 -3.06 4.83
C HIS A 73 8.38 -3.20 3.48
N PHE A 74 7.19 -2.65 3.34
CA PHE A 74 6.44 -2.78 2.09
C PHE A 74 7.11 -1.99 0.96
N ALA A 75 7.57 -0.78 1.24
CA ALA A 75 8.26 0.03 0.24
C ALA A 75 9.54 -0.64 -0.25
N GLU A 76 10.33 -1.22 0.66
CA GLU A 76 11.54 -1.95 0.28
C GLU A 76 11.22 -3.17 -0.58
N LEU A 77 10.17 -3.91 -0.23
CA LEU A 77 9.75 -5.08 -0.97
C LEU A 77 9.36 -4.72 -2.41
N ILE A 78 8.53 -3.70 -2.57
CA ILE A 78 8.03 -3.30 -3.88
C ILE A 78 9.17 -2.86 -4.81
N ARG A 79 10.16 -2.15 -4.29
CA ARG A 79 11.29 -1.71 -5.09
C ARG A 79 12.13 -2.88 -5.64
N LYS A 80 12.09 -4.02 -4.97
CA LYS A 80 12.91 -5.18 -5.35
C LYS A 80 12.20 -6.15 -6.28
N LEU A 81 10.90 -5.96 -6.51
CA LEU A 81 10.13 -6.87 -7.36
C LEU A 81 10.38 -6.56 -8.84
N PRO A 82 10.71 -7.59 -9.65
CA PRO A 82 11.08 -7.40 -11.04
C PRO A 82 9.92 -7.29 -12.03
N GLY A 83 8.70 -7.67 -11.63
CA GLY A 83 7.55 -7.70 -12.53
C GLY A 83 6.99 -6.33 -12.83
N GLU A 84 6.32 -6.20 -13.98
CA GLU A 84 5.63 -4.97 -14.36
C GLU A 84 4.32 -4.80 -13.61
N THR A 85 3.71 -5.90 -13.19
CA THR A 85 2.48 -5.90 -12.41
C THR A 85 2.68 -6.70 -11.13
N ILE A 86 1.86 -6.39 -10.15
CA ILE A 86 1.94 -7.01 -8.85
C ILE A 86 0.52 -7.34 -8.38
N THR A 87 0.36 -8.54 -7.82
CA THR A 87 -0.91 -8.99 -7.23
C THR A 87 -0.74 -9.13 -5.73
N ILE A 88 -1.63 -8.51 -4.99
CA ILE A 88 -1.60 -8.56 -3.52
C ILE A 88 -2.88 -9.21 -3.03
N THR A 89 -2.73 -10.22 -2.17
CA THR A 89 -3.83 -10.97 -1.57
C THR A 89 -3.74 -10.88 -0.06
N LYS A 90 -4.82 -10.45 0.57
CA LYS A 90 -4.91 -10.48 2.03
C LYS A 90 -5.53 -11.79 2.47
N ASN A 91 -4.85 -12.52 3.36
CA ASN A 91 -5.39 -13.71 3.97
C ASN A 91 -6.07 -13.29 5.28
N THR A 92 -7.38 -13.41 5.34
CA THR A 92 -8.15 -12.97 6.50
C THR A 92 -8.04 -13.89 7.70
N SER A 93 -7.63 -15.14 7.49
CA SER A 93 -7.56 -16.11 8.60
C SER A 93 -6.33 -15.93 9.47
N ASN A 94 -5.24 -15.37 8.96
CA ASN A 94 -4.00 -15.18 9.73
C ASN A 94 -3.37 -13.80 9.59
N ASN A 95 -4.11 -12.84 9.04
CA ASN A 95 -3.66 -11.44 8.87
C ASN A 95 -2.35 -11.29 8.11
N THR A 96 -2.07 -12.20 7.20
CA THR A 96 -0.89 -12.07 6.34
C THR A 96 -1.29 -11.56 4.96
N ILE A 97 -0.33 -10.99 4.25
CA ILE A 97 -0.52 -10.62 2.86
C ILE A 97 0.45 -11.39 2.00
N LYS A 98 -0.01 -11.77 0.82
CA LYS A 98 0.80 -12.45 -0.17
C LYS A 98 1.04 -11.49 -1.33
N VAL A 99 2.29 -11.33 -1.71
CA VAL A 99 2.68 -10.43 -2.80
C VAL A 99 3.29 -11.27 -3.91
N GLU A 100 2.74 -11.15 -5.11
CA GLU A 100 3.21 -11.89 -6.28
C GLU A 100 3.52 -10.92 -7.42
N SER A 101 4.62 -11.16 -8.10
CA SER A 101 4.97 -10.33 -9.25
C SER A 101 5.20 -11.17 -10.49
#